data_33c6f87607d80baac579cb91ecabadf5
#
_entry.id   33c6f87607d80baac579cb91ecabadf5
#
_cell.length_a   1.000
_cell.length_b   1.000
_cell.length_c   1.000
_cell.angle_alpha   90.00
_cell.angle_beta   90.00
_cell.angle_gamma   90.00
#
_symmetry.space_group_name_H-M   'P 1'
#
loop_
_entity.id
_entity.type
_entity.pdbx_description
1 polymer ?
#
loop_
_entity_poly.entity_id
_entity_poly.type
_entity_poly.pdbx_seq_one_letter_code
_entity_poly.pdbx_strand_id
1 'polypeptide(L)'
;MNPLDKVSFDVVVKKDGNTYSYNDTTNNQENSSKYYAVLSMKPFMAITKGSAIIDGDIAEWKDIPASKLEVKSGSALTTTAETKVSWDADNLYVMVDVTDDALDDTASDAYQQDSTEIFIDELNEKSGSFDDNDKQYRVSYKNLQTFNGTSCKAENIVSATKEKEDGKG
;
A
#
# COMPACT_ATOMS: atom_id res chain seq x y z
N MET A 1 12.02 -15.86 8.77
CA MET A 1 11.38 -14.85 9.64
C MET A 1 10.83 -15.57 10.87
N ASN A 2 11.16 -15.11 12.06
CA ASN A 2 10.65 -15.70 13.30
C ASN A 2 9.12 -15.42 13.36
N PRO A 3 8.27 -16.41 13.73
CA PRO A 3 6.82 -16.20 13.86
C PRO A 3 6.42 -15.09 14.85
N LEU A 4 7.34 -14.59 15.63
CA LEU A 4 7.11 -13.48 16.57
C LEU A 4 7.53 -12.12 16.01
N ASP A 5 8.12 -12.07 14.82
CA ASP A 5 8.51 -10.82 14.20
C ASP A 5 7.24 -10.08 13.75
N LYS A 6 7.25 -8.78 14.00
CA LYS A 6 6.16 -7.88 13.61
C LYS A 6 6.70 -6.93 12.57
N VAL A 7 5.93 -6.72 11.53
CA VAL A 7 6.18 -5.68 10.55
C VAL A 7 5.08 -4.64 10.69
N SER A 8 5.43 -3.39 10.81
CA SER A 8 4.46 -2.30 10.73
C SER A 8 4.23 -1.94 9.27
N PHE A 9 2.97 -1.74 8.93
CA PHE A 9 2.53 -1.62 7.56
C PHE A 9 1.30 -0.70 7.47
N ASP A 10 1.27 0.15 6.47
CA ASP A 10 0.06 0.87 6.08
C ASP A 10 -0.05 0.93 4.55
N VAL A 11 -1.27 1.00 4.07
CA VAL A 11 -1.59 1.20 2.65
C VAL A 11 -2.34 2.50 2.52
N VAL A 12 -1.88 3.34 1.63
CA VAL A 12 -2.43 4.66 1.37
C VAL A 12 -2.82 4.77 -0.10
N VAL A 13 -4.03 5.25 -0.33
CA VAL A 13 -4.49 5.68 -1.65
C VAL A 13 -4.65 7.20 -1.61
N LYS A 14 -4.07 7.89 -2.57
CA LYS A 14 -4.21 9.35 -2.72
C LYS A 14 -5.02 9.67 -3.97
N LYS A 15 -5.96 10.60 -3.79
CA LYS A 15 -6.85 11.09 -4.85
C LYS A 15 -7.24 12.53 -4.58
N ASP A 16 -7.02 13.43 -5.54
CA ASP A 16 -7.44 14.84 -5.48
C ASP A 16 -7.03 15.53 -4.16
N GLY A 17 -5.82 15.25 -3.67
CA GLY A 17 -5.33 15.75 -2.38
C GLY A 17 -5.94 15.11 -1.14
N ASN A 18 -6.81 14.11 -1.31
CA ASN A 18 -7.36 13.31 -0.20
C ASN A 18 -6.54 12.04 0.00
N THR A 19 -6.55 11.57 1.24
CA THR A 19 -5.81 10.38 1.64
C THR A 19 -6.75 9.34 2.23
N TYR A 20 -6.62 8.12 1.77
CA TYR A 20 -7.32 6.94 2.26
C TYR A 20 -6.29 5.99 2.82
N SER A 21 -6.39 5.61 4.08
CA SER A 21 -5.42 4.69 4.68
C SER A 21 -6.09 3.58 5.47
N TYR A 22 -5.34 2.50 5.64
CA TYR A 22 -5.82 1.36 6.42
C TYR A 22 -5.87 1.68 7.92
N ASN A 23 -4.87 2.37 8.44
CA ASN A 23 -4.73 2.55 9.88
C ASN A 23 -4.51 3.99 10.34
N ASP A 24 -3.87 4.84 9.56
CA ASP A 24 -3.58 6.21 9.98
C ASP A 24 -4.73 7.17 9.73
N THR A 25 -5.25 7.75 10.80
CA THR A 25 -6.28 8.78 10.76
C THR A 25 -5.72 10.20 10.66
N THR A 26 -4.40 10.36 10.74
CA THR A 26 -3.73 11.66 10.84
C THR A 26 -3.03 12.07 9.55
N ASN A 27 -2.96 11.16 8.57
CA ASN A 27 -2.24 11.36 7.31
C ASN A 27 -0.75 11.74 7.53
N ASN A 28 -0.08 11.02 8.42
CA ASN A 28 1.28 11.34 8.85
C ASN A 28 2.30 10.24 8.55
N GLN A 29 2.01 9.34 7.59
CA GLN A 29 2.86 8.20 7.25
C GLN A 29 4.27 8.62 6.82
N GLU A 30 4.37 9.76 6.15
CA GLU A 30 5.65 10.29 5.65
C GLU A 30 6.58 10.80 6.76
N ASN A 31 6.03 11.00 7.97
CA ASN A 31 6.77 11.58 9.08
C ASN A 31 6.93 10.63 10.27
N SER A 32 6.15 9.56 10.34
CA SER A 32 6.23 8.66 11.49
C SER A 32 5.61 7.30 11.23
N SER A 33 6.37 6.25 11.44
CA SER A 33 5.91 4.86 11.37
C SER A 33 4.99 4.44 12.54
N LYS A 34 4.90 5.25 13.59
CA LYS A 34 4.04 4.93 14.75
C LYS A 34 2.56 4.76 14.42
N TYR A 35 2.11 5.31 13.28
CA TYR A 35 0.74 5.22 12.80
C TYR A 35 0.50 4.03 11.88
N TYR A 36 1.56 3.30 11.51
CA TYR A 36 1.42 2.12 10.66
C TYR A 36 0.66 1.02 11.40
N ALA A 37 -0.14 0.27 10.66
CA ALA A 37 -0.76 -0.93 11.20
C ALA A 37 0.32 -1.93 11.58
N VAL A 38 0.20 -2.48 12.77
CA VAL A 38 1.05 -3.61 13.16
C VAL A 38 0.44 -4.87 12.59
N LEU A 39 1.08 -5.42 11.56
CA LEU A 39 0.78 -6.76 11.09
C LEU A 39 1.28 -7.76 12.14
N SER A 40 0.41 -8.05 13.11
CA SER A 40 0.68 -9.15 14.02
C SER A 40 0.47 -10.46 13.26
N MET A 41 1.49 -11.28 13.16
CA MET A 41 1.43 -12.64 12.61
C MET A 41 0.56 -13.58 13.45
N LYS A 42 -0.48 -13.08 14.08
CA LYS A 42 -1.48 -13.90 14.76
C LYS A 42 -2.32 -14.64 13.72
N PRO A 43 -2.71 -15.90 13.99
CA PRO A 43 -3.41 -16.75 13.01
C PRO A 43 -4.77 -16.26 12.54
N PHE A 44 -5.29 -15.18 13.07
CA PHE A 44 -6.55 -14.58 12.61
C PHE A 44 -6.38 -13.27 11.84
N MET A 45 -5.17 -12.77 11.68
CA MET A 45 -4.91 -11.71 10.72
C MET A 45 -4.44 -12.41 9.46
N ALA A 46 -5.29 -12.38 8.48
CA ALA A 46 -5.22 -13.23 7.32
C ALA A 46 -4.14 -12.77 6.32
N ILE A 47 -2.89 -12.64 6.77
CA ILE A 47 -1.80 -12.63 5.83
C ILE A 47 -1.49 -14.07 5.48
N THR A 48 -1.99 -14.50 4.35
CA THR A 48 -1.85 -15.87 3.89
C THR A 48 -0.44 -16.08 3.33
N LYS A 49 0.18 -17.20 3.68
CA LYS A 49 1.41 -17.60 3.01
C LYS A 49 1.09 -18.03 1.59
N GLY A 50 1.74 -17.43 0.62
CA GLY A 50 1.55 -17.72 -0.80
C GLY A 50 2.35 -16.75 -1.66
N SER A 51 2.53 -17.07 -2.91
CA SER A 51 3.13 -16.20 -3.92
C SER A 51 2.06 -15.70 -4.91
N ALA A 52 2.32 -14.59 -5.55
CA ALA A 52 1.49 -14.05 -6.62
C ALA A 52 2.35 -13.72 -7.84
N ILE A 53 1.75 -13.78 -9.02
CA ILE A 53 2.34 -13.25 -10.24
C ILE A 53 2.04 -11.75 -10.28
N ILE A 54 3.05 -10.94 -10.55
CA ILE A 54 2.89 -9.49 -10.58
C ILE A 54 2.62 -9.06 -12.04
N ASP A 55 1.38 -9.20 -12.48
CA ASP A 55 0.93 -8.92 -13.85
C ASP A 55 -0.30 -7.99 -13.93
N GLY A 56 -0.80 -7.55 -12.75
CA GLY A 56 -2.01 -6.73 -12.64
C GLY A 56 -3.31 -7.54 -12.69
N ASP A 57 -3.27 -8.87 -12.81
CA ASP A 57 -4.45 -9.71 -12.66
C ASP A 57 -4.73 -9.98 -11.18
N ILE A 58 -6.00 -10.05 -10.83
CA ILE A 58 -6.43 -10.26 -9.44
C ILE A 58 -7.00 -11.66 -9.20
N ALA A 59 -7.00 -12.52 -10.21
CA ALA A 59 -7.68 -13.82 -10.14
C ALA A 59 -7.09 -14.76 -9.08
N GLU A 60 -5.77 -14.78 -8.92
CA GLU A 60 -5.10 -15.61 -7.92
C GLU A 60 -5.28 -15.10 -6.48
N TRP A 61 -5.69 -13.85 -6.34
CA TRP A 61 -5.91 -13.23 -5.03
C TRP A 61 -7.30 -13.55 -4.43
N LYS A 62 -8.16 -14.28 -5.14
CA LYS A 62 -9.56 -14.52 -4.76
C LYS A 62 -9.72 -15.13 -3.36
N ASP A 63 -8.81 -16.01 -2.96
CA ASP A 63 -8.88 -16.74 -1.69
C ASP A 63 -8.14 -16.02 -0.54
N ILE A 64 -7.52 -14.87 -0.83
CA ILE A 64 -6.85 -14.05 0.17
C ILE A 64 -7.85 -13.04 0.71
N PRO A 65 -8.03 -12.96 2.05
CA PRO A 65 -8.94 -12.01 2.66
C PRO A 65 -8.60 -10.56 2.32
N ALA A 66 -9.61 -9.79 1.95
CA ALA A 66 -9.47 -8.37 1.68
C ALA A 66 -9.67 -7.53 2.94
N SER A 67 -8.94 -6.43 3.01
CA SER A 67 -9.16 -5.35 3.97
C SER A 67 -9.57 -4.10 3.22
N LYS A 68 -10.66 -3.47 3.64
CA LYS A 68 -11.12 -2.21 3.05
C LYS A 68 -10.25 -1.07 3.54
N LEU A 69 -9.89 -0.19 2.61
CA LEU A 69 -9.27 1.10 2.93
C LEU A 69 -10.39 2.13 3.10
N GLU A 70 -10.49 2.71 4.30
CA GLU A 70 -11.52 3.70 4.60
C GLU A 70 -10.96 5.11 4.44
N VAL A 71 -11.81 6.05 4.03
CA VAL A 71 -11.45 7.46 3.98
C VAL A 71 -11.15 7.95 5.39
N LYS A 72 -9.94 8.46 5.61
CA LYS A 72 -9.51 9.02 6.89
C LYS A 72 -9.26 10.53 6.81
N SER A 73 -9.13 11.08 5.61
CA SER A 73 -8.83 12.49 5.38
C SER A 73 -9.47 12.95 4.07
N GLY A 74 -9.92 14.20 4.03
CA GLY A 74 -10.51 14.82 2.86
C GLY A 74 -12.03 14.78 2.83
N SER A 75 -12.62 15.22 1.72
CA SER A 75 -14.06 15.22 1.48
C SER A 75 -14.57 13.81 1.18
N ALA A 76 -15.85 13.57 1.41
CA ALA A 76 -16.46 12.31 1.01
C ALA A 76 -16.35 12.15 -0.51
N LEU A 77 -15.65 11.09 -0.94
CA LEU A 77 -15.42 10.77 -2.33
C LEU A 77 -16.07 9.44 -2.68
N THR A 78 -16.27 9.22 -3.96
CA THR A 78 -16.79 7.96 -4.50
C THR A 78 -15.71 6.86 -4.58
N THR A 79 -14.45 7.25 -4.48
CA THR A 79 -13.32 6.32 -4.52
C THR A 79 -13.34 5.34 -3.35
N THR A 80 -13.21 4.06 -3.66
CA THR A 80 -13.08 2.99 -2.69
C THR A 80 -11.87 2.13 -3.01
N ALA A 81 -11.28 1.50 -2.00
CA ALA A 81 -10.18 0.59 -2.22
C ALA A 81 -10.20 -0.59 -1.24
N GLU A 82 -9.72 -1.73 -1.71
CA GLU A 82 -9.47 -2.92 -0.90
C GLU A 82 -8.02 -3.38 -1.12
N THR A 83 -7.40 -3.87 -0.06
CA THR A 83 -6.06 -4.45 -0.15
C THR A 83 -6.06 -5.90 0.30
N LYS A 84 -5.20 -6.69 -0.32
CA LYS A 84 -4.89 -8.06 0.08
C LYS A 84 -3.39 -8.21 0.19
N VAL A 85 -2.93 -8.97 1.17
CA VAL A 85 -1.51 -9.15 1.44
C VAL A 85 -1.20 -10.63 1.57
N SER A 86 -0.12 -11.04 0.92
CA SER A 86 0.43 -12.39 0.97
C SER A 86 1.94 -12.33 1.12
N TRP A 87 2.57 -13.42 1.49
CA TRP A 87 4.02 -13.48 1.67
C TRP A 87 4.57 -14.88 1.41
N ASP A 88 5.83 -14.95 0.99
CA ASP A 88 6.61 -16.18 0.93
C ASP A 88 7.95 -16.02 1.67
N ALA A 89 8.95 -16.83 1.36
CA ALA A 89 10.24 -16.78 2.04
C ALA A 89 11.04 -15.50 1.70
N ASP A 90 10.79 -14.92 0.54
CA ASP A 90 11.64 -13.89 -0.05
C ASP A 90 10.89 -12.57 -0.27
N ASN A 91 9.54 -12.60 -0.37
CA ASN A 91 8.75 -11.46 -0.81
C ASN A 91 7.51 -11.21 0.04
N LEU A 92 7.13 -9.94 0.12
CA LEU A 92 5.82 -9.47 0.52
C LEU A 92 5.04 -9.08 -0.74
N TYR A 93 3.85 -9.64 -0.90
CA TYR A 93 2.95 -9.37 -2.02
C TYR A 93 1.80 -8.50 -1.54
N VAL A 94 1.55 -7.40 -2.22
CA VAL A 94 0.46 -6.48 -1.91
C VAL A 94 -0.36 -6.24 -3.17
N MET A 95 -1.64 -6.51 -3.10
CA MET A 95 -2.61 -6.14 -4.12
C MET A 95 -3.51 -5.03 -3.58
N VAL A 96 -3.77 -4.04 -4.40
CA VAL A 96 -4.75 -3.00 -4.09
C VAL A 96 -5.71 -2.89 -5.26
N ASP A 97 -6.97 -3.13 -4.97
CA ASP A 97 -8.09 -2.97 -5.92
C ASP A 97 -8.77 -1.63 -5.63
N VAL A 98 -8.59 -0.68 -6.53
CA VAL A 98 -9.15 0.67 -6.41
C VAL A 98 -10.35 0.81 -7.33
N THR A 99 -11.41 1.43 -6.86
CA THR A 99 -12.52 1.89 -7.69
C THR A 99 -12.58 3.40 -7.62
N ASP A 100 -12.38 4.04 -8.76
CA ASP A 100 -12.32 5.48 -8.91
C ASP A 100 -13.09 5.90 -10.17
N ASP A 101 -13.85 6.97 -10.08
CA ASP A 101 -14.66 7.48 -11.21
C ASP A 101 -13.84 8.26 -12.23
N ALA A 102 -12.65 8.73 -11.87
CA ALA A 102 -11.75 9.48 -12.75
C ALA A 102 -10.29 9.35 -12.31
N LEU A 103 -9.47 8.83 -13.19
CA LEU A 103 -8.03 8.70 -12.96
C LEU A 103 -7.32 10.01 -13.37
N ASP A 104 -6.47 10.54 -12.49
CA ASP A 104 -5.74 11.80 -12.71
C ASP A 104 -4.24 11.66 -12.44
N ASP A 105 -3.44 12.00 -13.44
CA ASP A 105 -1.98 12.11 -13.36
C ASP A 105 -1.47 13.46 -13.87
N THR A 106 -2.32 14.47 -13.92
CA THR A 106 -1.99 15.79 -14.50
C THR A 106 -1.09 16.63 -13.61
N ALA A 107 -1.02 16.33 -12.32
CA ALA A 107 -0.13 17.04 -11.40
C ALA A 107 1.34 16.77 -11.72
N SER A 108 2.19 17.80 -11.53
CA SER A 108 3.64 17.69 -11.74
C SER A 108 4.33 16.82 -10.70
N ASP A 109 3.79 16.82 -9.50
CA ASP A 109 4.35 16.08 -8.36
C ASP A 109 3.68 14.71 -8.22
N ALA A 110 4.46 13.65 -8.16
CA ALA A 110 3.96 12.28 -8.12
C ALA A 110 3.02 12.00 -6.93
N TYR A 111 3.22 12.67 -5.79
CA TYR A 111 2.38 12.51 -4.61
C TYR A 111 1.00 13.16 -4.73
N GLN A 112 0.78 13.96 -5.76
CA GLN A 112 -0.51 14.60 -6.07
C GLN A 112 -1.29 13.83 -7.14
N GLN A 113 -0.67 12.86 -7.77
CA GLN A 113 -1.30 11.99 -8.78
C GLN A 113 -1.99 10.81 -8.12
N ASP A 114 -2.94 10.21 -8.82
CA ASP A 114 -3.59 8.98 -8.37
C ASP A 114 -2.60 7.83 -8.27
N SER A 115 -2.44 7.31 -7.08
CA SER A 115 -1.42 6.32 -6.78
C SER A 115 -1.74 5.51 -5.53
N THR A 116 -1.09 4.36 -5.43
CA THR A 116 -1.03 3.56 -4.21
C THR A 116 0.33 3.74 -3.55
N GLU A 117 0.34 3.91 -2.25
CA GLU A 117 1.56 4.02 -1.45
C GLU A 117 1.61 2.91 -0.41
N ILE A 118 2.76 2.25 -0.31
CA ILE A 118 3.04 1.21 0.67
C ILE A 118 4.14 1.73 1.59
N PHE A 119 3.86 1.75 2.88
CA PHE A 119 4.81 2.14 3.92
C PHE A 119 5.17 0.90 4.74
N ILE A 120 6.44 0.66 4.92
CA ILE A 120 6.98 -0.50 5.65
C ILE A 120 7.98 0.00 6.68
N ASP A 121 7.78 -0.36 7.95
CA ASP A 121 8.77 -0.28 9.02
C ASP A 121 9.35 -1.69 9.22
N GLU A 122 10.55 -1.93 8.67
CA GLU A 122 11.15 -3.28 8.63
C GLU A 122 11.51 -3.80 10.02
N LEU A 123 11.87 -2.93 10.93
CA LEU A 123 12.24 -3.30 12.30
C LEU A 123 11.07 -3.22 13.28
N ASN A 124 9.93 -2.67 12.86
CA ASN A 124 8.77 -2.46 13.72
C ASN A 124 9.11 -1.68 15.00
N GLU A 125 10.02 -0.75 14.89
CA GLU A 125 10.47 0.05 16.04
C GLU A 125 9.54 1.20 16.35
N LYS A 126 8.69 1.59 15.40
CA LYS A 126 7.67 2.66 15.54
C LYS A 126 8.31 3.95 16.03
N SER A 127 9.40 4.34 15.41
CA SER A 127 10.09 5.59 15.69
C SER A 127 9.16 6.78 15.55
N GLY A 128 9.49 7.89 16.17
CA GLY A 128 8.72 9.12 16.06
C GLY A 128 8.94 9.88 14.74
N SER A 129 9.86 9.40 13.90
CA SER A 129 10.24 9.98 12.63
C SER A 129 10.56 8.86 11.63
N PHE A 130 10.42 9.16 10.36
CA PHE A 130 10.85 8.27 9.28
C PHE A 130 12.38 8.11 9.31
N ASP A 131 12.89 6.89 9.28
CA ASP A 131 14.30 6.59 9.36
C ASP A 131 14.79 5.60 8.28
N ASP A 132 16.02 5.10 8.40
CA ASP A 132 16.64 4.26 7.39
C ASP A 132 15.97 2.88 7.20
N ASN A 133 15.20 2.45 8.18
CA ASN A 133 14.46 1.17 8.15
C ASN A 133 13.04 1.35 7.61
N ASP A 134 12.59 2.60 7.49
CA ASP A 134 11.30 2.93 6.91
C ASP A 134 11.38 3.00 5.39
N LYS A 135 10.40 2.43 4.73
CA LYS A 135 10.30 2.37 3.27
C LYS A 135 8.97 2.96 2.82
N GLN A 136 9.02 3.75 1.78
CA GLN A 136 7.83 4.19 1.05
C GLN A 136 7.98 3.83 -0.43
N TYR A 137 7.07 3.03 -0.92
CA TYR A 137 6.93 2.71 -2.33
C TYR A 137 5.61 3.29 -2.84
N ARG A 138 5.67 4.12 -3.87
CA ARG A 138 4.49 4.64 -4.57
C ARG A 138 4.45 4.08 -5.97
N VAL A 139 3.27 3.62 -6.37
CA VAL A 139 2.98 3.14 -7.71
C VAL A 139 1.75 3.90 -8.23
N SER A 140 1.91 4.66 -9.32
CA SER A 140 0.78 5.31 -9.98
C SER A 140 -0.08 4.30 -10.73
N TYR A 141 -1.29 4.69 -11.13
CA TYR A 141 -2.14 3.83 -11.96
C TYR A 141 -1.51 3.49 -13.33
N LYS A 142 -0.54 4.29 -13.80
CA LYS A 142 0.27 4.00 -15.00
C LYS A 142 1.54 3.18 -14.72
N ASN A 143 1.63 2.58 -13.57
CA ASN A 143 2.78 1.79 -13.13
C ASN A 143 4.10 2.57 -13.03
N LEU A 144 4.04 3.87 -12.80
CA LEU A 144 5.23 4.66 -12.50
C LEU A 144 5.56 4.54 -11.02
N GLN A 145 6.80 4.16 -10.74
CA GLN A 145 7.30 3.94 -9.38
C GLN A 145 8.05 5.17 -8.89
N THR A 146 7.80 5.56 -7.65
CA THR A 146 8.60 6.53 -6.91
C THR A 146 8.87 6.02 -5.50
N PHE A 147 9.96 6.47 -4.89
CA PHE A 147 10.46 5.94 -3.62
C PHE A 147 10.82 7.06 -2.67
N ASN A 148 10.68 6.79 -1.38
CA ASN A 148 11.23 7.59 -0.30
C ASN A 148 11.82 6.66 0.76
N GLY A 149 12.98 7.05 1.29
CA GLY A 149 13.79 6.25 2.21
C GLY A 149 15.14 5.90 1.59
N THR A 150 16.20 5.99 2.38
CA THR A 150 17.60 5.80 1.93
C THR A 150 17.88 4.43 1.36
N SER A 151 17.14 3.42 1.80
CA SER A 151 17.28 2.03 1.36
C SER A 151 16.20 1.58 0.36
N CYS A 152 15.26 2.46 -0.01
CA CYS A 152 14.30 2.16 -1.08
C CYS A 152 14.98 2.24 -2.45
N LYS A 153 14.86 1.16 -3.22
CA LYS A 153 15.43 1.06 -4.56
C LYS A 153 14.46 0.37 -5.51
N ALA A 154 14.56 0.71 -6.79
CA ALA A 154 13.77 0.09 -7.84
C ALA A 154 13.93 -1.45 -7.90
N GLU A 155 15.10 -1.95 -7.54
CA GLU A 155 15.39 -3.40 -7.50
C GLU A 155 14.65 -4.15 -6.39
N ASN A 156 14.09 -3.42 -5.40
CA ASN A 156 13.37 -4.00 -4.27
C ASN A 156 11.86 -4.11 -4.50
N ILE A 157 11.36 -3.64 -5.63
CA ILE A 157 9.94 -3.69 -5.97
C ILE A 157 9.72 -4.17 -7.40
N VAL A 158 8.78 -5.06 -7.56
CA VAL A 158 8.17 -5.38 -8.85
C VAL A 158 6.71 -4.94 -8.76
N SER A 159 6.23 -4.18 -9.74
CA SER A 159 4.84 -3.72 -9.77
C SER A 159 4.21 -3.90 -11.12
N ALA A 160 2.91 -4.10 -11.13
CA ALA A 160 2.08 -4.07 -12.31
C ALA A 160 0.75 -3.38 -11.96
N THR A 161 0.18 -2.66 -12.90
CA THR A 161 -1.13 -2.05 -12.79
C THR A 161 -2.00 -2.44 -13.97
N LYS A 162 -3.29 -2.53 -13.74
CA LYS A 162 -4.26 -2.84 -14.78
C LYS A 162 -5.52 -2.04 -14.52
N GLU A 163 -5.93 -1.26 -15.49
CA GLU A 163 -7.20 -0.56 -15.43
C GLU A 163 -8.37 -1.54 -15.54
N LYS A 164 -9.45 -1.27 -14.82
CA LYS A 164 -10.67 -2.06 -14.91
C LYS A 164 -11.35 -1.85 -16.25
N GLU A 165 -12.05 -2.87 -16.75
CA GLU A 165 -12.74 -2.84 -18.05
C GLU A 165 -13.80 -1.73 -18.18
N ASP A 166 -14.35 -1.28 -17.05
CA ASP A 166 -15.33 -0.19 -16.98
C ASP A 166 -14.68 1.20 -16.92
N GLY A 167 -13.34 1.28 -16.97
CA GLY A 167 -12.57 2.53 -16.88
C GLY A 167 -12.60 3.19 -15.51
N LYS A 168 -12.96 2.45 -14.46
CA LYS A 168 -13.07 2.91 -13.08
C LYS A 168 -11.98 2.30 -12.19
N GLY A 169 -10.79 2.82 -12.26
CA GLY A 169 -9.68 2.39 -11.40
C GLY A 169 -8.71 1.43 -12.02
#